data_ffd9b3c5e888fad855b3d190ead776a3
#
_entry.id   ffd9b3c5e888fad855b3d190ead776a3
#
_cell.length_a   1.000
_cell.length_b   1.000
_cell.length_c   1.000
_cell.angle_alpha   90.00
_cell.angle_beta   90.00
_cell.angle_gamma   90.00
#
_symmetry.space_group_name_H-M   'P 1'
#
loop_
_entity.id
_entity.type
_entity.pdbx_description
1 polymer ?
#
loop_
_entity_poly.entity_id
_entity_poly.type
_entity_poly.pdbx_seq_one_letter_code
_entity_poly.pdbx_strand_id
1 'polypeptide(L)'
;AVALGVKSVAGDIALAIGTMSEATGTNSVAIGTGAQTPQANAVAIGGGSSTAGIQGRQINDADITLSDGTNVNFGNFAGAAGVEEGDVVSFGRVGSERQLKNIAPGEISATSTDAINGSQLFSVARKLGDDISKFKYVSINSNDAGNKLNDGATANNAIAIGPNASTKVASAISLGDGANVVPGPTKDKDGKTLQPVMSSGSGVAVGKNASAVQAGIAIGDTSSTVTSGIAIGREAKVTNKYETASGTYAVGDSQDGYIKYDRVQNPDNLKYSNTETTDPDSYSPGRYNG
;
A
#
# COMPACT_ATOMS: atom_id res chain seq x y z
N ALA A 1 7.95 11.85 -54.42
CA ALA A 1 8.76 12.61 -53.46
C ALA A 1 8.72 14.11 -53.77
N VAL A 2 8.83 14.94 -52.75
CA VAL A 2 8.92 16.40 -52.86
C VAL A 2 10.10 16.89 -52.04
N ALA A 3 11.05 17.56 -52.67
CA ALA A 3 12.17 18.20 -51.99
C ALA A 3 12.16 19.72 -52.32
N LEU A 4 11.98 20.55 -51.28
CA LEU A 4 11.90 22.02 -51.44
C LEU A 4 12.91 22.70 -50.51
N GLY A 5 13.97 23.20 -51.06
CA GLY A 5 15.06 23.89 -50.37
C GLY A 5 16.43 23.58 -50.96
N VAL A 6 17.42 24.46 -50.67
CA VAL A 6 18.79 24.23 -51.14
C VAL A 6 19.33 22.95 -50.47
N LYS A 7 19.79 22.00 -51.29
CA LYS A 7 20.30 20.69 -50.86
C LYS A 7 19.30 19.86 -50.03
N SER A 8 18.00 20.06 -50.26
CA SER A 8 17.01 19.16 -49.69
C SER A 8 16.97 17.82 -50.42
N VAL A 9 16.74 16.72 -49.69
CA VAL A 9 16.70 15.34 -50.20
C VAL A 9 15.42 14.66 -49.76
N ALA A 10 14.66 14.10 -50.70
CA ALA A 10 13.47 13.29 -50.40
C ALA A 10 13.58 11.92 -51.08
N GLY A 11 13.42 10.86 -50.33
CA GLY A 11 13.32 9.47 -50.78
C GLY A 11 11.93 9.15 -51.35
N ASP A 12 11.63 7.87 -51.48
CA ASP A 12 10.36 7.42 -52.06
C ASP A 12 9.15 7.89 -51.24
N ILE A 13 8.20 8.50 -51.94
CA ILE A 13 6.94 9.03 -51.37
C ILE A 13 7.15 10.02 -50.20
N ALA A 14 8.38 10.53 -50.03
CA ALA A 14 8.78 11.39 -48.91
C ALA A 14 8.61 12.89 -49.22
N LEU A 15 8.57 13.69 -48.12
CA LEU A 15 8.48 15.15 -48.18
C LEU A 15 9.61 15.80 -47.39
N ALA A 16 10.49 16.54 -48.03
CA ALA A 16 11.56 17.33 -47.44
C ALA A 16 11.39 18.82 -47.72
N ILE A 17 11.15 19.64 -46.69
CA ILE A 17 10.99 21.10 -46.83
C ILE A 17 11.98 21.81 -45.91
N GLY A 18 12.88 22.58 -46.50
CA GLY A 18 13.89 23.37 -45.82
C GLY A 18 15.29 23.15 -46.35
N THR A 19 16.16 24.13 -46.17
CA THR A 19 17.57 23.99 -46.56
C THR A 19 18.21 22.81 -45.86
N MET A 20 18.84 21.89 -46.59
CA MET A 20 19.46 20.67 -46.05
C MET A 20 18.50 19.77 -45.29
N SER A 21 17.21 19.81 -45.56
CA SER A 21 16.26 18.83 -45.01
C SER A 21 16.43 17.49 -45.73
N GLU A 22 16.36 16.39 -44.98
CA GLU A 22 16.60 15.02 -45.47
C GLU A 22 15.47 14.09 -45.02
N ALA A 23 14.53 13.79 -45.91
CA ALA A 23 13.50 12.79 -45.71
C ALA A 23 13.86 11.53 -46.53
N THR A 24 14.80 10.72 -46.04
CA THR A 24 15.34 9.56 -46.76
C THR A 24 14.58 8.28 -46.53
N GLY A 25 13.80 8.17 -45.44
CA GLY A 25 12.88 7.07 -45.20
C GLY A 25 11.70 7.11 -46.19
N THR A 26 11.21 5.95 -46.61
CA THR A 26 10.00 5.85 -47.44
C THR A 26 8.80 6.42 -46.69
N ASN A 27 7.96 7.23 -47.37
CA ASN A 27 6.77 7.84 -46.74
C ASN A 27 7.08 8.72 -45.52
N SER A 28 8.27 9.30 -45.44
CA SER A 28 8.69 10.14 -44.33
C SER A 28 8.51 11.64 -44.60
N VAL A 29 8.47 12.46 -43.53
CA VAL A 29 8.27 13.91 -43.61
C VAL A 29 9.33 14.63 -42.77
N ALA A 30 10.16 15.46 -43.42
CA ALA A 30 11.14 16.33 -42.78
C ALA A 30 10.88 17.80 -43.11
N ILE A 31 10.41 18.58 -42.13
CA ILE A 31 10.07 19.99 -42.29
C ILE A 31 10.95 20.86 -41.39
N GLY A 32 11.77 21.67 -41.95
CA GLY A 32 12.69 22.58 -41.25
C GLY A 32 14.11 22.48 -41.80
N THR A 33 14.89 23.56 -41.66
CA THR A 33 16.30 23.57 -42.05
C THR A 33 17.05 22.45 -41.29
N GLY A 34 17.69 21.53 -42.02
CA GLY A 34 18.43 20.41 -41.45
C GLY A 34 17.56 19.38 -40.69
N ALA A 35 16.26 19.34 -40.97
CA ALA A 35 15.39 18.28 -40.40
C ALA A 35 15.70 16.95 -41.09
N GLN A 36 15.66 15.82 -40.30
CA GLN A 36 16.09 14.51 -40.81
C GLN A 36 15.11 13.39 -40.37
N THR A 37 14.68 12.56 -41.33
CA THR A 37 13.84 11.39 -41.14
C THR A 37 14.38 10.19 -41.92
N PRO A 38 15.35 9.45 -41.35
CA PRO A 38 15.92 8.27 -42.01
C PRO A 38 15.03 7.02 -41.97
N GLN A 39 14.05 6.95 -41.06
CA GLN A 39 13.13 5.82 -40.96
C GLN A 39 11.90 6.02 -41.85
N ALA A 40 11.34 4.91 -42.34
CA ALA A 40 10.05 4.91 -43.02
C ALA A 40 8.93 5.40 -42.12
N ASN A 41 7.92 6.09 -42.64
CA ASN A 41 6.76 6.67 -41.95
C ASN A 41 7.08 7.76 -40.92
N ALA A 42 8.35 8.06 -40.63
CA ALA A 42 8.73 9.00 -39.59
C ALA A 42 8.47 10.47 -39.96
N VAL A 43 8.20 11.29 -38.98
CA VAL A 43 7.94 12.72 -39.12
C VAL A 43 8.87 13.53 -38.23
N ALA A 44 9.60 14.50 -38.80
CA ALA A 44 10.39 15.48 -38.07
C ALA A 44 9.96 16.91 -38.43
N ILE A 45 9.60 17.70 -37.42
CA ILE A 45 9.12 19.08 -37.63
C ILE A 45 9.95 20.06 -36.79
N GLY A 46 10.55 21.01 -37.47
CA GLY A 46 11.36 22.06 -36.88
C GLY A 46 12.83 22.00 -37.32
N GLY A 47 13.52 23.15 -37.34
CA GLY A 47 14.93 23.21 -37.75
C GLY A 47 15.81 22.30 -36.89
N GLY A 48 16.57 21.40 -37.51
CA GLY A 48 17.43 20.41 -36.84
C GLY A 48 16.68 19.32 -36.09
N SER A 49 15.37 19.16 -36.25
CA SER A 49 14.62 18.01 -35.71
C SER A 49 15.05 16.72 -36.41
N SER A 50 15.15 15.64 -35.68
CA SER A 50 15.60 14.37 -36.24
C SER A 50 14.93 13.19 -35.58
N THR A 51 14.61 12.18 -36.39
CA THR A 51 14.19 10.87 -35.89
C THR A 51 15.32 9.84 -35.84
N ALA A 52 16.55 10.24 -36.23
CA ALA A 52 17.71 9.36 -36.18
C ALA A 52 17.96 8.83 -34.75
N GLY A 53 18.06 7.51 -34.62
CA GLY A 53 18.26 6.85 -33.34
C GLY A 53 17.02 6.81 -32.44
N ILE A 54 15.85 7.25 -32.90
CA ILE A 54 14.57 7.15 -32.21
C ILE A 54 13.73 6.08 -32.89
N GLN A 55 13.08 5.25 -32.10
CA GLN A 55 12.23 4.16 -32.61
C GLN A 55 10.88 4.17 -31.91
N GLY A 56 9.83 3.95 -32.69
CA GLY A 56 8.51 3.58 -32.17
C GLY A 56 8.59 2.26 -31.41
N ARG A 57 7.83 2.14 -30.34
CA ARG A 57 7.75 0.94 -29.52
C ARG A 57 6.32 0.68 -29.09
N GLN A 58 5.95 -0.58 -29.05
CA GLN A 58 4.70 -1.02 -28.42
C GLN A 58 4.88 -1.03 -26.90
N ILE A 59 4.43 0.02 -26.24
CA ILE A 59 4.52 0.17 -24.78
C ILE A 59 3.15 -0.12 -24.19
N ASN A 60 2.95 -1.33 -23.70
CA ASN A 60 1.68 -1.79 -23.08
C ASN A 60 1.64 -1.53 -21.58
N ASP A 61 2.80 -1.42 -20.94
CA ASP A 61 2.98 -1.25 -19.51
C ASP A 61 4.28 -0.52 -19.18
N ALA A 62 4.45 -0.18 -17.93
CA ALA A 62 5.68 0.36 -17.39
C ALA A 62 5.93 -0.19 -15.98
N ASP A 63 7.14 -0.67 -15.73
CA ASP A 63 7.61 -1.03 -14.40
C ASP A 63 8.33 0.15 -13.76
N ILE A 64 7.87 0.54 -12.58
CA ILE A 64 8.50 1.60 -11.80
C ILE A 64 9.05 0.99 -10.52
N THR A 65 10.37 1.09 -10.32
CA THR A 65 11.00 0.72 -9.07
C THR A 65 10.93 1.89 -8.09
N LEU A 66 10.25 1.69 -6.97
CA LEU A 66 10.17 2.68 -5.90
C LEU A 66 11.50 2.81 -5.15
N SER A 67 11.66 3.86 -4.36
CA SER A 67 12.89 4.14 -3.60
C SER A 67 13.25 3.03 -2.58
N ASP A 68 12.28 2.24 -2.18
CA ASP A 68 12.45 1.10 -1.26
C ASP A 68 12.76 -0.23 -1.98
N GLY A 69 12.91 -0.20 -3.31
CA GLY A 69 13.17 -1.36 -4.14
C GLY A 69 11.91 -2.13 -4.58
N THR A 70 10.72 -1.71 -4.19
CA THR A 70 9.47 -2.32 -4.65
C THR A 70 9.21 -1.98 -6.11
N ASN A 71 8.87 -2.97 -6.93
CA ASN A 71 8.45 -2.77 -8.31
C ASN A 71 6.92 -2.65 -8.39
N VAL A 72 6.45 -1.61 -9.05
CA VAL A 72 5.04 -1.39 -9.35
C VAL A 72 4.86 -1.41 -10.86
N ASN A 73 4.01 -2.29 -11.35
CA ASN A 73 3.65 -2.36 -12.76
C ASN A 73 2.39 -1.53 -13.04
N PHE A 74 2.46 -0.68 -14.04
CA PHE A 74 1.34 0.06 -14.61
C PHE A 74 1.09 -0.47 -16.01
N GLY A 75 -0.10 -0.97 -16.29
CA GLY A 75 -0.39 -1.62 -17.56
C GLY A 75 -1.71 -1.20 -18.20
N ASN A 76 -2.04 -1.86 -19.31
CA ASN A 76 -3.20 -1.60 -20.14
C ASN A 76 -3.18 -0.22 -20.81
N PHE A 77 -2.01 0.22 -21.29
CA PHE A 77 -1.91 1.46 -22.02
C PHE A 77 -2.60 1.34 -23.39
N ALA A 78 -3.48 2.30 -23.69
CA ALA A 78 -4.18 2.34 -24.96
C ALA A 78 -3.23 2.72 -26.11
N GLY A 79 -3.53 2.28 -27.32
CA GLY A 79 -2.82 2.69 -28.55
C GLY A 79 -1.45 2.06 -28.75
N ALA A 80 -1.00 1.15 -27.90
CA ALA A 80 0.32 0.52 -28.03
C ALA A 80 0.40 -0.46 -29.20
N ALA A 81 -0.70 -1.16 -29.50
CA ALA A 81 -0.75 -2.16 -30.57
C ALA A 81 -0.60 -1.49 -31.95
N GLY A 82 0.27 -2.06 -32.80
CA GLY A 82 0.47 -1.58 -34.16
C GLY A 82 1.49 -0.46 -34.31
N VAL A 83 2.13 0.00 -33.23
CA VAL A 83 3.25 0.95 -33.33
C VAL A 83 4.48 0.25 -33.89
N GLU A 84 4.97 0.73 -35.04
CA GLU A 84 6.17 0.24 -35.71
C GLU A 84 7.37 1.17 -35.45
N GLU A 85 8.57 0.74 -35.86
CA GLU A 85 9.82 1.45 -35.61
C GLU A 85 9.79 2.91 -36.11
N GLY A 86 9.19 3.16 -37.26
CA GLY A 86 9.11 4.47 -37.89
C GLY A 86 7.92 5.32 -37.44
N ASP A 87 6.98 4.81 -36.67
CA ASP A 87 5.78 5.53 -36.27
C ASP A 87 6.07 6.54 -35.14
N VAL A 88 6.93 7.49 -35.47
CA VAL A 88 7.39 8.53 -34.54
C VAL A 88 7.23 9.93 -35.15
N VAL A 89 6.85 10.88 -34.30
CA VAL A 89 6.88 12.31 -34.63
C VAL A 89 7.87 12.99 -33.71
N SER A 90 8.92 13.57 -34.26
CA SER A 90 9.95 14.32 -33.53
C SER A 90 9.85 15.81 -33.77
N PHE A 91 9.73 16.58 -32.67
CA PHE A 91 9.79 18.05 -32.69
C PHE A 91 11.18 18.59 -32.33
N GLY A 92 12.16 17.73 -32.07
CA GLY A 92 13.51 18.04 -31.68
C GLY A 92 14.50 16.97 -32.12
N ARG A 93 15.55 16.82 -31.39
CA ARG A 93 16.51 15.72 -31.50
C ARG A 93 17.03 15.38 -30.09
N VAL A 94 17.63 14.22 -29.92
CA VAL A 94 18.28 13.83 -28.68
C VAL A 94 19.25 14.90 -28.19
N GLY A 95 19.11 15.40 -26.99
CA GLY A 95 19.90 16.47 -26.39
C GLY A 95 19.52 17.88 -26.86
N SER A 96 18.44 18.03 -27.63
CA SER A 96 17.88 19.32 -28.05
C SER A 96 16.37 19.19 -28.24
N GLU A 97 15.71 18.75 -27.22
CA GLU A 97 14.26 18.54 -27.15
C GLU A 97 13.50 19.87 -27.14
N ARG A 98 12.24 19.86 -27.57
CA ARG A 98 11.35 21.01 -27.56
C ARG A 98 10.13 20.78 -26.71
N GLN A 99 9.69 21.84 -26.01
CA GLN A 99 8.42 21.83 -25.30
C GLN A 99 7.27 22.01 -26.29
N LEU A 100 6.25 21.19 -26.18
CA LEU A 100 4.99 21.36 -26.92
C LEU A 100 4.06 22.27 -26.11
N LYS A 101 3.77 23.46 -26.62
CA LYS A 101 2.96 24.49 -25.95
C LYS A 101 1.57 24.60 -26.56
N ASN A 102 0.62 25.22 -25.81
CA ASN A 102 -0.74 25.50 -26.26
C ASN A 102 -1.54 24.22 -26.60
N ILE A 103 -1.28 23.14 -25.90
CA ILE A 103 -2.04 21.89 -26.01
C ILE A 103 -3.28 22.01 -25.14
N ALA A 104 -4.45 21.78 -25.73
CA ALA A 104 -5.71 21.62 -25.00
C ALA A 104 -5.65 20.38 -24.07
N PRO A 105 -6.45 20.35 -23.00
CA PRO A 105 -6.58 19.12 -22.21
C PRO A 105 -7.07 17.96 -23.07
N GLY A 106 -6.39 16.82 -22.97
CA GLY A 106 -6.83 15.57 -23.59
C GLY A 106 -7.90 14.86 -22.78
N GLU A 107 -8.59 13.93 -23.39
CA GLU A 107 -9.53 13.05 -22.68
C GLU A 107 -8.78 12.17 -21.68
N ILE A 108 -9.34 12.03 -20.47
CA ILE A 108 -8.81 11.11 -19.46
C ILE A 108 -9.75 9.90 -19.38
N SER A 109 -9.42 8.85 -20.10
CA SER A 109 -10.15 7.58 -20.10
C SER A 109 -9.20 6.41 -20.31
N ALA A 110 -9.67 5.19 -20.08
CA ALA A 110 -8.89 3.98 -20.26
C ALA A 110 -8.52 3.70 -21.73
N THR A 111 -9.20 4.33 -22.66
CA THR A 111 -9.01 4.14 -24.11
C THR A 111 -8.44 5.37 -24.82
N SER A 112 -8.23 6.46 -24.08
CA SER A 112 -7.69 7.69 -24.66
C SER A 112 -6.25 7.51 -25.12
N THR A 113 -5.97 8.10 -26.28
CA THR A 113 -4.61 8.26 -26.84
C THR A 113 -4.22 9.73 -26.93
N ASP A 114 -4.96 10.63 -26.29
CA ASP A 114 -4.69 12.05 -26.30
C ASP A 114 -3.45 12.41 -25.47
N ALA A 115 -2.76 13.45 -25.87
CA ALA A 115 -1.73 14.06 -25.03
C ALA A 115 -2.38 14.80 -23.85
N ILE A 116 -1.84 14.64 -22.67
CA ILE A 116 -2.24 15.38 -21.48
C ILE A 116 -1.37 16.63 -21.27
N ASN A 117 -1.95 17.72 -20.84
CA ASN A 117 -1.20 18.94 -20.52
C ASN A 117 -0.88 19.04 -19.01
N GLY A 118 0.02 19.97 -18.67
CA GLY A 118 0.50 20.14 -17.31
C GLY A 118 -0.58 20.47 -16.28
N SER A 119 -1.70 21.10 -16.67
CA SER A 119 -2.80 21.40 -15.74
C SER A 119 -3.57 20.15 -15.31
N GLN A 120 -3.70 19.17 -16.18
CA GLN A 120 -4.30 17.88 -15.86
C GLN A 120 -3.45 17.12 -14.84
N LEU A 121 -2.14 17.04 -15.07
CA LEU A 121 -1.21 16.42 -14.12
C LEU A 121 -1.18 17.16 -12.77
N PHE A 122 -1.20 18.51 -12.80
CA PHE A 122 -1.29 19.31 -11.58
C PHE A 122 -2.55 18.97 -10.75
N SER A 123 -3.70 18.80 -11.41
CA SER A 123 -4.94 18.43 -10.73
C SER A 123 -4.86 17.08 -10.05
N VAL A 124 -4.22 16.09 -10.67
CA VAL A 124 -3.96 14.76 -10.08
C VAL A 124 -3.02 14.89 -8.89
N ALA A 125 -1.87 15.58 -9.06
CA ALA A 125 -0.90 15.77 -7.99
C ALA A 125 -1.49 16.50 -6.77
N ARG A 126 -2.30 17.53 -7.01
CA ARG A 126 -3.03 18.25 -5.95
C ARG A 126 -3.97 17.32 -5.20
N LYS A 127 -4.80 16.56 -5.91
CA LYS A 127 -5.74 15.62 -5.29
C LYS A 127 -5.03 14.56 -4.44
N LEU A 128 -3.94 14.00 -4.94
CA LEU A 128 -3.10 13.06 -4.17
C LEU A 128 -2.50 13.74 -2.93
N GLY A 129 -1.96 14.96 -3.06
CA GLY A 129 -1.45 15.72 -1.93
C GLY A 129 -2.52 15.99 -0.87
N ASP A 130 -3.71 16.39 -1.27
CA ASP A 130 -4.86 16.63 -0.39
C ASP A 130 -5.27 15.33 0.34
N ASP A 131 -5.29 14.18 -0.33
CA ASP A 131 -5.65 12.90 0.29
C ASP A 131 -4.55 12.41 1.25
N ILE A 132 -3.28 12.52 0.88
CA ILE A 132 -2.15 12.18 1.76
C ILE A 132 -2.14 13.08 3.01
N SER A 133 -2.49 14.37 2.87
CA SER A 133 -2.53 15.30 4.00
C SER A 133 -3.53 14.94 5.09
N LYS A 134 -4.53 14.09 4.80
CA LYS A 134 -5.48 13.57 5.78
C LYS A 134 -4.82 12.61 6.79
N PHE A 135 -3.67 12.03 6.45
CA PHE A 135 -2.91 11.12 7.32
C PHE A 135 -1.86 11.82 8.17
N LYS A 136 -1.86 13.15 8.28
CA LYS A 136 -0.80 13.93 8.95
C LYS A 136 -0.54 13.61 10.42
N TYR A 137 -1.44 12.90 11.09
CA TYR A 137 -1.27 12.45 12.47
C TYR A 137 -0.94 10.95 12.59
N VAL A 138 -0.74 10.26 11.46
CA VAL A 138 -0.32 8.86 11.43
C VAL A 138 1.12 8.82 10.92
N SER A 139 2.05 8.41 11.77
CA SER A 139 3.46 8.25 11.41
C SER A 139 3.98 6.93 11.97
N ILE A 140 4.61 6.14 11.12
CA ILE A 140 5.27 4.89 11.50
C ILE A 140 6.68 4.97 10.96
N ASN A 141 7.67 4.92 11.87
CA ASN A 141 9.08 4.89 11.53
C ASN A 141 9.65 3.51 11.85
N SER A 142 10.00 2.74 10.84
CA SER A 142 10.60 1.42 10.99
C SER A 142 11.41 1.03 9.76
N ASN A 143 12.47 0.27 9.99
CA ASN A 143 13.23 -0.42 8.95
C ASN A 143 12.83 -1.90 8.82
N ASP A 144 11.89 -2.39 9.63
CA ASP A 144 11.43 -3.76 9.60
C ASP A 144 10.64 -4.08 8.32
N ALA A 145 10.79 -5.31 7.83
CA ALA A 145 10.16 -5.73 6.58
C ALA A 145 8.69 -6.15 6.76
N GLY A 146 8.30 -6.62 7.95
CA GLY A 146 6.96 -7.13 8.20
C GLY A 146 5.89 -6.04 8.15
N ASN A 147 4.78 -6.32 7.49
CA ASN A 147 3.67 -5.40 7.21
C ASN A 147 4.07 -4.13 6.42
N LYS A 148 5.24 -4.14 5.80
CA LYS A 148 5.72 -3.01 4.99
C LYS A 148 4.83 -2.76 3.76
N LEU A 149 4.26 -3.82 3.22
CA LEU A 149 3.38 -3.77 2.04
C LEU A 149 1.89 -3.65 2.41
N ASN A 150 1.58 -3.32 3.67
CA ASN A 150 0.21 -3.32 4.22
C ASN A 150 -0.50 -4.68 4.10
N ASP A 151 0.25 -5.76 4.22
CA ASP A 151 -0.19 -7.15 4.06
C ASP A 151 -0.43 -7.86 5.41
N GLY A 152 -0.26 -7.17 6.52
CA GLY A 152 -0.47 -7.72 7.86
C GLY A 152 -1.94 -8.02 8.21
N ALA A 153 -2.90 -7.32 7.60
CA ALA A 153 -4.32 -7.56 7.79
C ALA A 153 -4.86 -8.52 6.71
N THR A 154 -4.90 -9.83 7.00
CA THR A 154 -5.28 -10.85 6.02
C THR A 154 -6.75 -11.31 6.11
N ALA A 155 -7.47 -10.90 7.15
CA ALA A 155 -8.89 -11.22 7.33
C ALA A 155 -9.80 -10.02 6.98
N ASN A 156 -11.06 -10.29 6.66
CA ASN A 156 -12.04 -9.26 6.30
C ASN A 156 -12.23 -8.24 7.44
N ASN A 157 -12.26 -6.96 7.11
CA ASN A 157 -12.45 -5.84 8.04
C ASN A 157 -11.41 -5.77 9.17
N ALA A 158 -10.26 -6.42 9.00
CA ALA A 158 -9.17 -6.41 9.98
C ALA A 158 -8.29 -5.17 9.85
N ILE A 159 -7.66 -4.76 10.94
CA ILE A 159 -6.72 -3.64 11.01
C ILE A 159 -5.39 -4.15 11.57
N ALA A 160 -4.29 -3.90 10.84
CA ALA A 160 -2.93 -4.15 11.30
C ALA A 160 -2.08 -2.89 11.08
N ILE A 161 -1.65 -2.24 12.14
CA ILE A 161 -0.85 -1.00 12.08
C ILE A 161 0.43 -1.18 12.89
N GLY A 162 1.56 -1.02 12.23
CA GLY A 162 2.88 -1.12 12.82
C GLY A 162 3.76 -2.17 12.14
N PRO A 163 5.08 -2.10 12.37
CA PRO A 163 6.01 -3.12 11.89
C PRO A 163 5.59 -4.49 12.40
N ASN A 164 5.68 -5.50 11.57
CA ASN A 164 5.34 -6.88 11.93
C ASN A 164 3.92 -7.10 12.52
N ALA A 165 3.04 -6.09 12.52
CA ALA A 165 1.68 -6.24 12.97
C ALA A 165 0.93 -7.23 12.07
N SER A 166 0.13 -8.13 12.66
CA SER A 166 -0.58 -9.17 11.91
C SER A 166 -1.97 -9.42 12.49
N THR A 167 -2.98 -9.47 11.62
CA THR A 167 -4.37 -9.69 12.03
C THR A 167 -5.01 -10.73 11.11
N LYS A 168 -5.25 -11.94 11.65
CA LYS A 168 -5.78 -13.10 10.93
C LYS A 168 -7.23 -13.44 11.32
N VAL A 169 -7.87 -12.57 12.06
CA VAL A 169 -9.26 -12.72 12.55
C VAL A 169 -10.08 -11.56 12.01
N ALA A 170 -11.27 -11.85 11.48
CA ALA A 170 -12.16 -10.84 10.95
C ALA A 170 -12.55 -9.78 12.01
N SER A 171 -12.61 -8.52 11.59
CA SER A 171 -12.97 -7.38 12.44
C SER A 171 -12.08 -7.18 13.69
N ALA A 172 -10.87 -7.74 13.67
CA ALA A 172 -9.89 -7.60 14.75
C ALA A 172 -8.89 -6.47 14.49
N ILE A 173 -8.21 -6.03 15.55
CA ILE A 173 -7.26 -4.91 15.52
C ILE A 173 -5.92 -5.33 16.12
N SER A 174 -4.84 -5.14 15.37
CA SER A 174 -3.46 -5.25 15.85
C SER A 174 -2.75 -3.91 15.67
N LEU A 175 -2.26 -3.33 16.77
CA LEU A 175 -1.58 -2.03 16.76
C LEU A 175 -0.27 -2.09 17.56
N GLY A 176 0.85 -1.95 16.89
CA GLY A 176 2.18 -1.95 17.48
C GLY A 176 3.14 -2.90 16.78
N ASP A 177 4.42 -2.79 17.08
CA ASP A 177 5.44 -3.69 16.55
C ASP A 177 5.18 -5.13 17.03
N GLY A 178 5.04 -6.07 16.08
CA GLY A 178 4.77 -7.48 16.38
C GLY A 178 3.41 -7.78 17.03
N ALA A 179 2.51 -6.78 17.16
CA ALA A 179 1.16 -7.02 17.66
C ALA A 179 0.40 -7.99 16.75
N ASN A 180 -0.29 -8.99 17.33
CA ASN A 180 -1.00 -9.96 16.52
C ASN A 180 -2.33 -10.43 17.10
N VAL A 181 -3.30 -10.67 16.22
CA VAL A 181 -4.55 -11.36 16.55
C VAL A 181 -4.66 -12.61 15.69
N VAL A 182 -4.74 -13.76 16.35
CA VAL A 182 -4.79 -15.08 15.70
C VAL A 182 -6.11 -15.80 15.95
N PRO A 183 -6.52 -16.71 15.04
CA PRO A 183 -7.71 -17.55 15.25
C PRO A 183 -7.60 -18.39 16.52
N GLY A 184 -8.74 -18.64 17.15
CA GLY A 184 -8.83 -19.57 18.27
C GLY A 184 -8.55 -21.02 17.86
N PRO A 185 -8.23 -21.90 18.80
CA PRO A 185 -8.00 -23.30 18.54
C PRO A 185 -9.29 -23.95 18.01
N THR A 186 -9.15 -24.79 17.00
CA THR A 186 -10.28 -25.54 16.40
C THR A 186 -10.53 -26.87 17.09
N LYS A 187 -9.61 -27.32 17.92
CA LYS A 187 -9.70 -28.57 18.69
C LYS A 187 -9.32 -28.35 20.14
N ASP A 188 -9.93 -29.08 21.03
CA ASP A 188 -9.53 -29.15 22.44
C ASP A 188 -8.27 -30.01 22.62
N LYS A 189 -7.80 -30.11 23.88
CA LYS A 189 -6.63 -30.91 24.26
C LYS A 189 -6.78 -32.41 23.94
N ASP A 190 -8.01 -32.90 23.83
CA ASP A 190 -8.36 -34.31 23.59
C ASP A 190 -8.62 -34.56 22.09
N GLY A 191 -8.37 -33.55 21.22
CA GLY A 191 -8.52 -33.63 19.76
C GLY A 191 -9.96 -33.52 19.28
N LYS A 192 -10.93 -33.26 20.15
CA LYS A 192 -12.32 -33.03 19.80
C LYS A 192 -12.50 -31.68 19.18
N THR A 193 -13.22 -31.61 18.06
CA THR A 193 -13.53 -30.34 17.40
C THR A 193 -14.33 -29.45 18.34
N LEU A 194 -13.77 -28.28 18.66
CA LEU A 194 -14.50 -27.25 19.35
C LEU A 194 -15.57 -26.73 18.41
N GLN A 195 -16.80 -26.62 18.91
CA GLN A 195 -17.84 -25.89 18.16
C GLN A 195 -17.30 -24.49 17.86
N PRO A 196 -17.54 -23.96 16.65
CA PRO A 196 -17.04 -22.64 16.33
C PRO A 196 -17.56 -21.65 17.38
N VAL A 197 -16.64 -21.21 18.21
CA VAL A 197 -16.90 -20.11 19.14
C VAL A 197 -17.13 -18.90 18.25
N MET A 198 -18.40 -18.59 18.06
CA MET A 198 -18.90 -17.48 17.29
C MET A 198 -18.03 -17.07 16.11
N SER A 199 -18.49 -17.31 14.91
CA SER A 199 -17.83 -16.99 13.63
C SER A 199 -17.60 -15.50 13.38
N SER A 200 -17.93 -14.65 14.32
CA SER A 200 -17.66 -13.22 14.35
C SER A 200 -16.63 -12.91 15.43
N GLY A 201 -15.41 -13.40 15.22
CA GLY A 201 -14.35 -13.09 16.14
C GLY A 201 -13.81 -11.70 15.88
N SER A 202 -13.98 -10.81 16.80
CA SER A 202 -13.13 -9.65 16.96
C SER A 202 -11.97 -10.02 17.89
N GLY A 203 -10.99 -9.14 18.00
CA GLY A 203 -9.89 -9.29 18.96
C GLY A 203 -9.08 -8.00 18.91
N VAL A 204 -8.40 -7.68 19.99
CA VAL A 204 -7.60 -6.46 20.08
C VAL A 204 -6.22 -6.79 20.64
N ALA A 205 -5.18 -6.47 19.90
CA ALA A 205 -3.80 -6.55 20.36
C ALA A 205 -3.15 -5.17 20.20
N VAL A 206 -2.78 -4.51 21.30
CA VAL A 206 -2.16 -3.19 21.30
C VAL A 206 -0.89 -3.19 22.14
N GLY A 207 0.23 -2.88 21.51
CA GLY A 207 1.54 -2.83 22.15
C GLY A 207 2.56 -3.70 21.44
N LYS A 208 3.84 -3.53 21.82
CA LYS A 208 4.90 -4.36 21.25
C LYS A 208 4.67 -5.82 21.62
N ASN A 209 4.68 -6.72 20.62
CA ASN A 209 4.48 -8.15 20.81
C ASN A 209 3.19 -8.53 21.57
N ALA A 210 2.20 -7.65 21.63
CA ALA A 210 0.90 -8.00 22.19
C ALA A 210 0.25 -9.09 21.33
N SER A 211 -0.29 -10.14 21.95
CA SER A 211 -0.85 -11.30 21.26
C SER A 211 -2.23 -11.66 21.78
N ALA A 212 -3.26 -11.49 20.96
CA ALA A 212 -4.61 -11.86 21.28
C ALA A 212 -5.06 -13.07 20.45
N VAL A 213 -5.73 -14.02 21.10
CA VAL A 213 -6.47 -15.07 20.40
C VAL A 213 -7.90 -14.57 20.19
N GLN A 214 -8.56 -15.01 19.14
CA GLN A 214 -9.92 -14.65 18.72
C GLN A 214 -10.84 -14.19 19.87
N ALA A 215 -11.47 -13.03 19.73
CA ALA A 215 -12.27 -12.35 20.75
C ALA A 215 -11.51 -11.95 22.03
N GLY A 216 -10.19 -12.13 22.08
CA GLY A 216 -9.35 -11.70 23.21
C GLY A 216 -8.94 -10.24 23.10
N ILE A 217 -8.59 -9.65 24.23
CA ILE A 217 -8.04 -8.29 24.35
C ILE A 217 -6.69 -8.36 25.04
N ALA A 218 -5.61 -8.04 24.34
CA ALA A 218 -4.25 -7.97 24.87
C ALA A 218 -3.72 -6.53 24.67
N ILE A 219 -3.54 -5.79 25.74
CA ILE A 219 -3.05 -4.41 25.73
C ILE A 219 -1.83 -4.29 26.63
N GLY A 220 -0.69 -3.96 26.04
CA GLY A 220 0.58 -3.79 26.76
C GLY A 220 1.73 -4.51 26.06
N ASP A 221 2.95 -4.13 26.40
CA ASP A 221 4.14 -4.79 25.88
C ASP A 221 4.15 -6.27 26.32
N THR A 222 4.27 -7.17 25.35
CA THR A 222 4.31 -8.63 25.54
C THR A 222 3.09 -9.21 26.29
N SER A 223 1.96 -8.48 26.27
CA SER A 223 0.71 -8.99 26.81
C SER A 223 0.16 -10.14 25.96
N SER A 224 -0.48 -11.13 26.57
CA SER A 224 -1.05 -12.23 25.81
C SER A 224 -2.34 -12.78 26.41
N THR A 225 -3.26 -13.24 25.55
CA THR A 225 -4.53 -13.76 25.98
C THR A 225 -4.98 -14.94 25.13
N VAL A 226 -5.75 -15.84 25.73
CA VAL A 226 -6.50 -16.88 25.05
C VAL A 226 -7.83 -16.34 24.53
N THR A 227 -8.60 -17.18 23.84
CA THR A 227 -9.94 -16.83 23.30
C THR A 227 -10.81 -16.19 24.38
N SER A 228 -11.36 -15.01 24.08
CA SER A 228 -12.25 -14.25 24.97
C SER A 228 -11.62 -13.79 26.29
N GLY A 229 -10.31 -13.88 26.45
CA GLY A 229 -9.60 -13.37 27.62
C GLY A 229 -9.30 -11.87 27.50
N ILE A 230 -9.05 -11.21 28.64
CA ILE A 230 -8.63 -9.80 28.69
C ILE A 230 -7.34 -9.72 29.50
N ALA A 231 -6.25 -9.30 28.86
CA ALA A 231 -4.95 -9.07 29.46
C ALA A 231 -4.53 -7.60 29.21
N ILE A 232 -4.44 -6.81 30.27
CA ILE A 232 -4.05 -5.41 30.19
C ILE A 232 -2.87 -5.16 31.12
N GLY A 233 -1.78 -4.65 30.55
CA GLY A 233 -0.55 -4.37 31.27
C GLY A 233 0.65 -5.05 30.62
N ARG A 234 1.85 -4.56 30.94
CA ARG A 234 3.09 -5.18 30.47
C ARG A 234 3.18 -6.62 30.98
N GLU A 235 3.47 -7.54 30.06
CA GLU A 235 3.60 -8.98 30.37
C GLU A 235 2.34 -9.62 31.00
N ALA A 236 1.19 -8.93 30.95
CA ALA A 236 -0.07 -9.50 31.41
C ALA A 236 -0.45 -10.74 30.61
N LYS A 237 -0.85 -11.82 31.26
CA LYS A 237 -1.18 -13.09 30.60
C LYS A 237 -2.49 -13.66 31.09
N VAL A 238 -3.33 -14.09 30.16
CA VAL A 238 -4.49 -14.94 30.43
C VAL A 238 -4.23 -16.30 29.80
N THR A 239 -4.11 -17.33 30.60
CA THR A 239 -3.69 -18.66 30.18
C THR A 239 -4.83 -19.65 30.04
N ASN A 240 -5.96 -19.38 30.67
CA ASN A 240 -7.14 -20.23 30.63
C ASN A 240 -8.35 -19.52 30.06
N LYS A 241 -9.17 -20.24 29.31
CA LYS A 241 -10.38 -19.74 28.65
C LYS A 241 -11.39 -19.06 29.60
N TYR A 242 -11.31 -19.36 30.89
CA TYR A 242 -12.24 -18.86 31.88
C TYR A 242 -11.58 -17.98 32.96
N GLU A 243 -10.30 -17.69 32.82
CA GLU A 243 -9.61 -16.75 33.69
C GLU A 243 -9.75 -15.33 33.15
N THR A 244 -10.34 -14.46 33.93
CA THR A 244 -10.21 -13.04 33.73
C THR A 244 -8.85 -12.60 34.25
N ALA A 245 -8.10 -11.97 33.39
CA ALA A 245 -6.81 -11.33 33.59
C ALA A 245 -6.16 -11.50 34.97
N SER A 246 -5.15 -12.32 35.08
CA SER A 246 -4.14 -12.08 36.10
C SER A 246 -3.13 -11.09 35.50
N GLY A 247 -3.38 -9.81 35.60
CA GLY A 247 -2.46 -8.77 35.22
C GLY A 247 -1.98 -8.07 36.49
N THR A 248 -0.69 -7.86 36.56
CA THR A 248 -0.13 -6.98 37.57
C THR A 248 -0.03 -5.60 36.97
N TYR A 249 -0.76 -4.63 37.45
CA TYR A 249 -0.49 -3.25 37.09
C TYR A 249 -0.20 -2.41 38.33
N ALA A 250 0.79 -1.56 38.24
CA ALA A 250 1.13 -0.66 39.32
C ALA A 250 0.11 0.48 39.36
N VAL A 251 -0.53 0.67 40.48
CA VAL A 251 -1.35 1.84 40.76
C VAL A 251 -0.53 2.81 41.63
N GLY A 252 -0.01 3.84 40.98
CA GLY A 252 0.73 4.89 41.66
C GLY A 252 2.18 4.57 41.96
N ASP A 253 2.87 5.55 42.53
CA ASP A 253 4.32 5.61 42.77
C ASP A 253 4.76 4.77 44.00
N SER A 254 3.94 3.86 44.50
CA SER A 254 4.27 3.07 45.68
C SER A 254 4.73 1.69 45.32
N GLN A 255 5.78 1.28 45.96
CA GLN A 255 6.50 0.01 45.79
C GLN A 255 5.69 -1.25 46.06
N ASP A 256 4.43 -1.15 46.53
CA ASP A 256 3.66 -2.27 47.06
C ASP A 256 2.25 -2.44 46.44
N GLY A 257 1.97 -1.78 45.31
CA GLY A 257 0.61 -1.77 44.76
C GLY A 257 0.34 -2.80 43.66
N TYR A 258 0.25 -4.07 43.99
CA TYR A 258 -0.25 -5.06 43.07
C TYR A 258 -1.69 -5.40 43.42
N ILE A 259 -2.62 -5.19 42.48
CA ILE A 259 -3.95 -5.75 42.57
C ILE A 259 -3.98 -7.04 41.75
N LYS A 260 -4.02 -8.16 42.41
CA LYS A 260 -4.16 -9.46 41.78
C LYS A 260 -5.64 -9.80 41.70
N TYR A 261 -6.16 -9.88 40.47
CA TYR A 261 -7.51 -10.39 40.24
C TYR A 261 -7.41 -11.87 39.87
N ASP A 262 -7.74 -12.77 40.77
CA ASP A 262 -7.98 -14.16 40.46
C ASP A 262 -9.51 -14.39 40.44
N ARG A 263 -10.04 -14.57 39.23
CA ARG A 263 -11.43 -14.95 39.05
C ARG A 263 -11.47 -16.39 38.55
N VAL A 264 -11.78 -17.32 39.45
CA VAL A 264 -12.05 -18.70 39.06
C VAL A 264 -13.56 -18.84 38.90
N GLN A 265 -13.99 -19.15 37.67
CA GLN A 265 -15.38 -19.48 37.43
C GLN A 265 -15.62 -20.94 37.84
N ASN A 266 -16.48 -21.16 38.81
CA ASN A 266 -16.92 -22.50 39.16
C ASN A 266 -17.86 -23.02 38.06
N PRO A 267 -17.49 -24.09 37.34
CA PRO A 267 -18.27 -24.59 36.21
C PRO A 267 -19.67 -25.08 36.57
N ASP A 268 -19.95 -25.42 37.84
CA ASP A 268 -21.20 -26.04 38.20
C ASP A 268 -22.29 -25.06 38.69
N ASN A 269 -21.97 -23.81 38.98
CA ASN A 269 -22.95 -22.92 39.62
C ASN A 269 -22.91 -21.44 39.21
N LEU A 270 -22.04 -21.00 38.32
CA LEU A 270 -21.85 -19.56 38.03
C LEU A 270 -21.63 -18.69 39.29
N LYS A 271 -21.28 -19.28 40.38
CA LYS A 271 -20.96 -18.56 41.63
C LYS A 271 -19.50 -18.15 41.59
N TYR A 272 -19.27 -16.89 41.76
CA TYR A 272 -17.93 -16.37 41.96
C TYR A 272 -17.39 -16.87 43.29
N SER A 273 -16.36 -17.70 43.30
CA SER A 273 -15.61 -18.02 44.49
C SER A 273 -14.60 -16.90 44.69
N ASN A 274 -14.82 -16.06 45.69
CA ASN A 274 -13.76 -15.26 46.25
C ASN A 274 -12.86 -16.21 47.02
N THR A 275 -11.60 -16.37 46.61
CA THR A 275 -10.60 -16.85 47.57
C THR A 275 -10.53 -15.77 48.65
N GLU A 276 -11.05 -16.07 49.84
CA GLU A 276 -10.86 -15.20 50.97
C GLU A 276 -9.37 -15.05 51.21
N THR A 277 -8.86 -13.85 50.95
CA THR A 277 -7.59 -13.48 51.53
C THR A 277 -7.87 -13.29 53.01
N THR A 278 -7.03 -13.82 53.87
CA THR A 278 -7.12 -13.67 55.31
C THR A 278 -6.90 -12.21 55.78
N ASP A 279 -6.83 -11.29 54.86
CA ASP A 279 -6.74 -9.88 55.15
C ASP A 279 -8.15 -9.26 55.09
N PRO A 280 -8.70 -8.83 56.24
CA PRO A 280 -10.04 -8.25 56.29
C PRO A 280 -10.17 -6.92 55.57
N ASP A 281 -9.06 -6.29 55.20
CA ASP A 281 -9.01 -5.04 54.43
C ASP A 281 -8.83 -5.23 52.93
N SER A 282 -8.69 -6.47 52.47
CA SER A 282 -8.59 -6.75 51.03
C SER A 282 -9.95 -6.55 50.37
N TYR A 283 -9.97 -5.63 49.43
CA TYR A 283 -11.13 -5.31 48.61
C TYR A 283 -11.59 -6.54 47.81
N SER A 284 -12.78 -7.00 48.08
CA SER A 284 -13.43 -8.07 47.31
C SER A 284 -14.03 -7.50 46.03
N PRO A 285 -13.51 -7.84 44.85
CA PRO A 285 -14.04 -7.29 43.58
C PRO A 285 -15.45 -7.79 43.24
N GLY A 286 -16.05 -8.67 44.02
CA GLY A 286 -17.41 -9.18 43.78
C GLY A 286 -18.55 -8.23 44.16
N ARG A 287 -18.28 -7.02 44.64
CA ARG A 287 -19.30 -6.07 45.09
C ARG A 287 -19.49 -4.86 44.17
N TYR A 288 -19.25 -4.97 42.90
CA TYR A 288 -19.78 -3.95 41.99
C TYR A 288 -21.19 -4.39 41.58
N ASN A 289 -22.16 -4.04 42.38
CA ASN A 289 -23.55 -3.86 41.97
C ASN A 289 -23.64 -2.42 41.49
N GLY A 290 -23.62 -2.21 40.17
CA GLY A 290 -23.87 -0.94 39.53
C GLY A 290 -24.26 -1.19 38.10
#